data_2406634382a5476531805e42b94f8a47
#
_entry.id   2406634382a5476531805e42b94f8a47
#
_cell.length_a   1.000
_cell.length_b   1.000
_cell.length_c   1.000
_cell.angle_alpha   90.00
_cell.angle_beta   90.00
_cell.angle_gamma   90.00
#
_symmetry.space_group_name_H-M   'P 1'
#
loop_
_entity.id
_entity.type
_entity.pdbx_description
1 polymer ?
#
loop_
_entity_poly.entity_id
_entity_poly.type
_entity_poly.pdbx_seq_one_letter_code
_entity_poly.pdbx_strand_id
1 'polypeptide(L)'
;MPNIMLTYRCNLHCSYCFANEFVNKEKTDISLENFQKAIEFMTRSGETHVGLIGGEPTLHPNFQNFMESLISNQKVSGITVYTNGLLLDRYVPQIVHPKVRVLVNCNSPQIIGEKAYSTIRNNLDVLIRDYYMKDRINLGINLFSNELDYSYIMELLQRYGLYRVRISVTVPDFSVCGDVDILQYFKDRKAFLLQFFKDMDGIQVLPYYDCNKPPYCVWTDEERNWLESYVAKYPVSESNLVGNHSRCFPVIDILPNLQAVRCFGMSDFEKVSIQDYENVPDIASYFINQIDSNAYKLSACEKCRSCYERMIRHCTAGCIGFKAAQIHTCNAYIESI
;
A
#
# COMPACT_ATOMS: atom_id res chain seq x y z
N MET A 1 -6.71 -8.50 2.55
CA MET A 1 -7.84 -7.71 2.02
C MET A 1 -7.52 -7.38 0.58
N PRO A 2 -8.25 -7.92 -0.38
CA PRO A 2 -8.11 -7.58 -1.79
C PRO A 2 -8.60 -6.15 -2.06
N ASN A 3 -8.07 -5.56 -3.12
CA ASN A 3 -8.51 -4.24 -3.56
C ASN A 3 -9.12 -4.32 -4.96
N ILE A 4 -10.03 -3.41 -5.26
CA ILE A 4 -10.59 -3.22 -6.59
C ILE A 4 -10.12 -1.87 -7.14
N MET A 5 -9.46 -1.89 -8.28
CA MET A 5 -9.06 -0.70 -9.01
C MET A 5 -10.24 -0.18 -9.84
N LEU A 6 -10.78 0.96 -9.44
CA LEU A 6 -11.97 1.51 -10.09
C LEU A 6 -11.66 2.21 -11.40
N THR A 7 -10.51 2.90 -11.47
CA THR A 7 -10.14 3.72 -12.63
C THR A 7 -8.63 3.88 -12.73
N TYR A 8 -8.13 4.06 -13.93
CA TYR A 8 -6.74 4.44 -14.20
C TYR A 8 -6.54 5.97 -14.18
N ARG A 9 -7.61 6.75 -14.09
CA ARG A 9 -7.53 8.22 -14.02
C ARG A 9 -7.06 8.69 -12.65
N CYS A 10 -6.15 9.69 -12.66
CA CYS A 10 -5.73 10.40 -11.46
C CYS A 10 -5.63 11.89 -11.77
N ASN A 11 -5.95 12.72 -10.80
CA ASN A 11 -5.78 14.18 -10.86
C ASN A 11 -4.45 14.67 -10.28
N LEU A 12 -3.58 13.72 -9.90
CA LEU A 12 -2.20 13.97 -9.48
C LEU A 12 -1.20 13.21 -10.37
N HIS A 13 0.06 13.67 -10.40
CA HIS A 13 1.16 13.08 -11.16
C HIS A 13 2.35 12.84 -10.25
N CYS A 14 2.16 11.98 -9.21
CA CYS A 14 3.20 11.68 -8.24
C CYS A 14 4.34 10.89 -8.90
N SER A 15 5.57 11.39 -8.80
CA SER A 15 6.76 10.74 -9.38
C SER A 15 7.06 9.35 -8.78
N TYR A 16 6.56 9.09 -7.60
CA TYR A 16 6.72 7.83 -6.87
C TYR A 16 5.48 6.92 -6.95
N CYS A 17 4.57 7.16 -7.90
CA CYS A 17 3.34 6.39 -8.02
C CYS A 17 3.65 4.92 -8.31
N PHE A 18 3.27 4.01 -7.40
CA PHE A 18 3.47 2.58 -7.57
C PHE A 18 2.61 1.95 -8.67
N ALA A 19 1.55 2.64 -9.10
CA ALA A 19 0.66 2.24 -10.19
C ALA A 19 0.97 3.01 -11.49
N ASN A 20 2.18 3.55 -11.64
CA ASN A 20 2.57 4.37 -12.79
C ASN A 20 2.44 3.65 -14.14
N GLU A 21 2.45 2.32 -14.14
CA GLU A 21 2.19 1.52 -15.32
C GLU A 21 0.78 1.77 -15.90
N PHE A 22 -0.21 1.98 -15.03
CA PHE A 22 -1.62 2.12 -15.42
C PHE A 22 -2.10 3.56 -15.41
N VAL A 23 -1.67 4.32 -14.39
CA VAL A 23 -2.26 5.62 -14.07
C VAL A 23 -2.01 6.63 -15.18
N ASN A 24 -3.10 7.21 -15.69
CA ASN A 24 -3.14 8.24 -16.75
C ASN A 24 -2.55 7.81 -18.10
N LYS A 25 -2.15 6.55 -18.30
CA LYS A 25 -1.74 6.03 -19.62
C LYS A 25 -2.94 5.66 -20.49
N GLU A 26 -3.97 5.11 -19.86
CA GLU A 26 -5.24 4.80 -20.47
C GLU A 26 -6.40 5.36 -19.63
N LYS A 27 -7.52 5.70 -20.28
CA LYS A 27 -8.72 6.16 -19.59
C LYS A 27 -9.65 4.96 -19.32
N THR A 28 -9.16 3.98 -18.57
CA THR A 28 -9.91 2.78 -18.27
C THR A 28 -10.64 2.91 -16.95
N ASP A 29 -11.94 2.75 -16.98
CA ASP A 29 -12.84 2.71 -15.84
C ASP A 29 -13.45 1.31 -15.73
N ILE A 30 -13.64 0.80 -14.51
CA ILE A 30 -14.37 -0.44 -14.31
C ILE A 30 -15.85 -0.24 -14.67
N SER A 31 -16.44 -1.18 -15.42
CA SER A 31 -17.87 -1.16 -15.69
C SER A 31 -18.68 -1.56 -14.45
N LEU A 32 -19.97 -1.18 -14.41
CA LEU A 32 -20.88 -1.63 -13.34
C LEU A 32 -20.94 -3.16 -13.27
N GLU A 33 -20.98 -3.84 -14.42
CA GLU A 33 -20.98 -5.28 -14.50
C GLU A 33 -19.71 -5.90 -13.93
N ASN A 34 -18.53 -5.41 -14.33
CA ASN A 34 -17.26 -5.92 -13.82
C ASN A 34 -17.09 -5.64 -12.33
N PHE A 35 -17.54 -4.47 -11.85
CA PHE A 35 -17.54 -4.18 -10.43
C PHE A 35 -18.39 -5.19 -9.64
N GLN A 36 -19.59 -5.49 -10.13
CA GLN A 36 -20.46 -6.48 -9.51
C GLN A 36 -19.80 -7.86 -9.47
N LYS A 37 -19.21 -8.32 -10.60
CA LYS A 37 -18.48 -9.60 -10.67
C LYS A 37 -17.31 -9.63 -9.67
N ALA A 38 -16.55 -8.55 -9.53
CA ALA A 38 -15.45 -8.47 -8.57
C ALA A 38 -15.96 -8.60 -7.12
N ILE A 39 -17.05 -7.91 -6.77
CA ILE A 39 -17.67 -8.01 -5.44
C ILE A 39 -18.21 -9.42 -5.17
N GLU A 40 -18.88 -10.02 -6.14
CA GLU A 40 -19.39 -11.40 -6.02
C GLU A 40 -18.25 -12.39 -5.80
N PHE A 41 -17.16 -12.26 -6.56
CA PHE A 41 -15.96 -13.08 -6.38
C PHE A 41 -15.37 -12.92 -4.99
N MET A 42 -15.15 -11.68 -4.52
CA MET A 42 -14.60 -11.42 -3.19
C MET A 42 -15.49 -11.97 -2.07
N THR A 43 -16.79 -11.67 -2.12
CA THR A 43 -17.74 -12.12 -1.07
C THR A 43 -17.98 -13.63 -1.08
N ARG A 44 -17.88 -14.28 -2.24
CA ARG A 44 -17.88 -15.74 -2.36
C ARG A 44 -16.62 -16.35 -1.73
N SER A 45 -15.49 -15.66 -1.83
CA SER A 45 -14.23 -16.05 -1.19
C SER A 45 -14.21 -15.84 0.33
N GLY A 46 -15.28 -15.32 0.92
CA GLY A 46 -15.35 -15.00 2.35
C GLY A 46 -14.72 -13.65 2.72
N GLU A 47 -14.32 -12.85 1.75
CA GLU A 47 -13.80 -11.50 2.00
C GLU A 47 -14.95 -10.58 2.41
N THR A 48 -14.86 -10.02 3.60
CA THR A 48 -15.87 -9.10 4.14
C THR A 48 -15.44 -7.64 4.09
N HIS A 49 -14.15 -7.39 3.78
CA HIS A 49 -13.58 -6.05 3.64
C HIS A 49 -13.12 -5.82 2.20
N VAL A 50 -13.47 -4.67 1.64
CA VAL A 50 -13.16 -4.27 0.28
C VAL A 50 -12.33 -3.01 0.27
N GLY A 51 -11.17 -3.05 -0.37
CA GLY A 51 -10.37 -1.86 -0.67
C GLY A 51 -10.77 -1.26 -2.02
N LEU A 52 -11.06 0.03 -2.06
CA LEU A 52 -11.27 0.77 -3.31
C LEU A 52 -10.05 1.62 -3.60
N ILE A 53 -9.41 1.33 -4.73
CA ILE A 53 -8.20 1.98 -5.20
C ILE A 53 -8.37 2.42 -6.66
N GLY A 54 -7.34 3.05 -7.21
CA GLY A 54 -7.30 3.44 -8.61
C GLY A 54 -6.06 4.28 -8.87
N GLY A 55 -6.08 5.08 -9.93
CA GLY A 55 -5.33 6.31 -9.92
C GLY A 55 -5.86 7.20 -8.79
N GLU A 56 -7.09 7.68 -8.96
CA GLU A 56 -7.89 8.28 -7.88
C GLU A 56 -9.32 7.74 -7.96
N PRO A 57 -9.77 6.88 -7.02
CA PRO A 57 -11.06 6.21 -7.13
C PRO A 57 -12.25 7.17 -7.15
N THR A 58 -12.16 8.33 -6.48
CA THR A 58 -13.22 9.35 -6.45
C THR A 58 -13.42 10.06 -7.79
N LEU A 59 -12.54 9.85 -8.79
CA LEU A 59 -12.73 10.32 -10.16
C LEU A 59 -13.62 9.42 -10.99
N HIS A 60 -13.94 8.21 -10.52
CA HIS A 60 -14.79 7.30 -11.27
C HIS A 60 -16.22 7.88 -11.36
N PRO A 61 -16.84 7.94 -12.57
CA PRO A 61 -18.19 8.56 -12.73
C PRO A 61 -19.27 7.90 -11.88
N ASN A 62 -19.14 6.60 -11.63
CA ASN A 62 -20.09 5.81 -10.84
C ASN A 62 -19.59 5.56 -9.40
N PHE A 63 -18.64 6.34 -8.87
CA PHE A 63 -18.10 6.11 -7.53
C PHE A 63 -19.19 6.08 -6.46
N GLN A 64 -20.14 7.01 -6.54
CA GLN A 64 -21.28 7.05 -5.62
C GLN A 64 -22.08 5.74 -5.67
N ASN A 65 -22.44 5.26 -6.85
CA ASN A 65 -23.22 4.02 -7.03
C ASN A 65 -22.48 2.80 -6.49
N PHE A 66 -21.15 2.75 -6.69
CA PHE A 66 -20.31 1.68 -6.13
C PHE A 66 -20.30 1.70 -4.61
N MET A 67 -20.16 2.87 -4.01
CA MET A 67 -20.22 3.02 -2.55
C MET A 67 -21.58 2.58 -2.00
N GLU A 68 -22.68 3.01 -2.61
CA GLU A 68 -24.04 2.65 -2.20
C GLU A 68 -24.27 1.13 -2.33
N SER A 69 -23.79 0.51 -3.40
CA SER A 69 -23.84 -0.94 -3.60
C SER A 69 -23.09 -1.70 -2.50
N LEU A 70 -21.88 -1.26 -2.14
CA LEU A 70 -21.10 -1.88 -1.07
C LEU A 70 -21.71 -1.66 0.31
N ILE A 71 -22.21 -0.47 0.58
CA ILE A 71 -22.85 -0.10 1.86
C ILE A 71 -24.07 -0.97 2.11
N SER A 72 -24.89 -1.19 1.07
CA SER A 72 -26.12 -2.01 1.17
C SER A 72 -25.86 -3.51 1.18
N ASN A 73 -24.67 -3.96 0.74
CA ASN A 73 -24.34 -5.37 0.71
C ASN A 73 -24.08 -5.91 2.12
N GLN A 74 -24.91 -6.87 2.55
CA GLN A 74 -24.83 -7.46 3.91
C GLN A 74 -23.58 -8.32 4.12
N LYS A 75 -22.96 -8.84 3.05
CA LYS A 75 -21.73 -9.62 3.13
C LYS A 75 -20.49 -8.73 3.29
N VAL A 76 -20.60 -7.43 3.02
CA VAL A 76 -19.51 -6.46 3.18
C VAL A 76 -19.66 -5.77 4.53
N SER A 77 -18.70 -5.98 5.42
CA SER A 77 -18.65 -5.38 6.75
C SER A 77 -17.78 -4.13 6.82
N GLY A 78 -16.83 -3.98 5.88
CA GLY A 78 -15.90 -2.84 5.84
C GLY A 78 -15.52 -2.44 4.42
N ILE A 79 -15.34 -1.15 4.22
CA ILE A 79 -14.91 -0.53 2.96
C ILE A 79 -13.75 0.40 3.30
N THR A 80 -12.62 0.24 2.62
CA THR A 80 -11.51 1.19 2.74
C THR A 80 -11.33 1.93 1.43
N VAL A 81 -11.45 3.25 1.46
CA VAL A 81 -11.20 4.12 0.30
C VAL A 81 -9.77 4.66 0.40
N TYR A 82 -8.92 4.33 -0.57
CA TYR A 82 -7.57 4.84 -0.70
C TYR A 82 -7.58 6.02 -1.67
N THR A 83 -7.37 7.22 -1.19
CA THR A 83 -7.57 8.45 -1.97
C THR A 83 -6.47 9.48 -1.71
N ASN A 84 -6.31 10.42 -2.64
CA ASN A 84 -5.50 11.61 -2.41
C ASN A 84 -6.24 12.71 -1.62
N GLY A 85 -7.53 12.53 -1.35
CA GLY A 85 -8.32 13.38 -0.49
C GLY A 85 -8.93 14.63 -1.14
N LEU A 86 -8.64 14.91 -2.43
CA LEU A 86 -9.06 16.15 -3.08
C LEU A 86 -10.57 16.28 -3.32
N LEU A 87 -11.28 15.16 -3.49
CA LEU A 87 -12.69 15.15 -3.88
C LEU A 87 -13.61 14.53 -2.82
N LEU A 88 -13.15 14.41 -1.58
CA LEU A 88 -13.93 13.79 -0.50
C LEU A 88 -15.20 14.57 -0.15
N ASP A 89 -15.19 15.89 -0.33
CA ASP A 89 -16.34 16.77 -0.14
C ASP A 89 -17.55 16.39 -0.99
N ARG A 90 -17.32 15.81 -2.17
CA ARG A 90 -18.38 15.41 -3.11
C ARG A 90 -19.15 14.17 -2.65
N TYR A 91 -18.56 13.37 -1.76
CA TYR A 91 -19.07 12.06 -1.37
C TYR A 91 -19.25 11.91 0.13
N VAL A 92 -19.42 13.02 0.85
CA VAL A 92 -19.59 13.02 2.30
C VAL A 92 -20.68 12.03 2.76
N PRO A 93 -21.88 11.97 2.15
CA PRO A 93 -22.92 11.02 2.59
C PRO A 93 -22.48 9.56 2.56
N GLN A 94 -21.69 9.15 1.57
CA GLN A 94 -21.18 7.79 1.46
C GLN A 94 -19.98 7.56 2.38
N ILE A 95 -19.07 8.53 2.46
CA ILE A 95 -17.83 8.44 3.23
C ILE A 95 -18.10 8.36 4.74
N VAL A 96 -19.09 9.07 5.26
CA VAL A 96 -19.40 9.07 6.70
C VAL A 96 -20.11 7.80 7.19
N HIS A 97 -20.51 6.92 6.29
CA HIS A 97 -21.18 5.67 6.66
C HIS A 97 -20.29 4.80 7.57
N PRO A 98 -20.84 4.14 8.62
CA PRO A 98 -20.05 3.39 9.61
C PRO A 98 -19.15 2.28 9.05
N LYS A 99 -19.54 1.66 7.94
CA LYS A 99 -18.70 0.65 7.25
C LYS A 99 -17.44 1.24 6.60
N VAL A 100 -17.37 2.57 6.40
CA VAL A 100 -16.34 3.22 5.57
C VAL A 100 -15.19 3.72 6.43
N ARG A 101 -13.98 3.38 6.00
CA ARG A 101 -12.71 3.94 6.46
C ARG A 101 -12.03 4.62 5.29
N VAL A 102 -11.28 5.66 5.55
CA VAL A 102 -10.54 6.39 4.51
C VAL A 102 -9.06 6.41 4.85
N LEU A 103 -8.23 6.03 3.89
CA LEU A 103 -6.81 6.27 3.94
C LEU A 103 -6.47 7.39 2.95
N VAL A 104 -6.09 8.53 3.49
CA VAL A 104 -5.68 9.70 2.67
C VAL A 104 -4.16 9.66 2.49
N ASN A 105 -3.71 9.41 1.25
CA ASN A 105 -2.31 9.55 0.88
C ASN A 105 -1.97 11.04 0.77
N CYS A 106 -1.30 11.56 1.79
CA CYS A 106 -0.97 12.97 1.89
C CYS A 106 0.31 13.28 1.12
N ASN A 107 0.24 14.31 0.27
CA ASN A 107 1.39 14.87 -0.41
C ASN A 107 1.70 16.25 0.13
N SER A 108 2.98 16.64 0.08
CA SER A 108 3.38 17.95 0.55
C SER A 108 2.84 19.06 -0.35
N PRO A 109 2.60 20.27 0.19
CA PRO A 109 2.19 21.43 -0.60
C PRO A 109 3.20 21.77 -1.71
N GLN A 110 4.49 21.45 -1.53
CA GLN A 110 5.53 21.64 -2.54
C GLN A 110 5.31 20.76 -3.79
N ILE A 111 4.68 19.57 -3.62
CA ILE A 111 4.42 18.63 -4.72
C ILE A 111 3.08 18.92 -5.41
N ILE A 112 2.03 19.15 -4.63
CA ILE A 112 0.66 19.28 -5.17
C ILE A 112 0.16 20.71 -5.27
N GLY A 113 0.90 21.66 -4.73
CA GLY A 113 0.54 23.08 -4.64
C GLY A 113 -0.36 23.41 -3.44
N GLU A 114 -0.23 24.63 -2.94
CA GLU A 114 -0.93 25.11 -1.73
C GLU A 114 -2.47 25.01 -1.83
N LYS A 115 -3.02 25.25 -3.02
CA LYS A 115 -4.48 25.16 -3.24
C LYS A 115 -4.99 23.73 -3.04
N ALA A 116 -4.31 22.73 -3.61
CA ALA A 116 -4.69 21.33 -3.47
C ALA A 116 -4.51 20.87 -2.02
N TYR A 117 -3.39 21.22 -1.38
CA TYR A 117 -3.15 20.93 0.02
C TYR A 117 -4.22 21.54 0.95
N SER A 118 -4.60 22.80 0.72
CA SER A 118 -5.68 23.45 1.47
C SER A 118 -7.02 22.75 1.28
N THR A 119 -7.32 22.26 0.07
CA THR A 119 -8.54 21.49 -0.21
C THR A 119 -8.55 20.20 0.60
N ILE A 120 -7.45 19.43 0.63
CA ILE A 120 -7.34 18.20 1.43
C ILE A 120 -7.56 18.51 2.91
N ARG A 121 -6.92 19.57 3.42
CA ARG A 121 -7.07 19.99 4.81
C ARG A 121 -8.51 20.37 5.17
N ASN A 122 -9.19 21.10 4.29
CA ASN A 122 -10.60 21.45 4.49
C ASN A 122 -11.49 20.19 4.51
N ASN A 123 -11.25 19.24 3.61
CA ASN A 123 -11.99 17.98 3.58
C ASN A 123 -11.77 17.16 4.87
N LEU A 124 -10.54 17.14 5.38
CA LEU A 124 -10.22 16.50 6.66
C LEU A 124 -10.87 17.24 7.85
N ASP A 125 -10.90 18.60 7.83
CA ASP A 125 -11.59 19.38 8.86
C ASP A 125 -13.08 18.99 8.92
N VAL A 126 -13.76 18.92 7.79
CA VAL A 126 -15.18 18.50 7.70
C VAL A 126 -15.35 17.08 8.23
N LEU A 127 -14.62 16.10 7.70
CA LEU A 127 -14.81 14.70 8.05
C LEU A 127 -14.46 14.41 9.52
N ILE A 128 -13.40 15.00 10.05
CA ILE A 128 -12.93 14.70 11.40
C ILE A 128 -13.69 15.50 12.45
N ARG A 129 -13.96 16.80 12.21
CA ARG A 129 -14.58 17.68 13.22
C ARG A 129 -16.08 17.68 13.15
N ASP A 130 -16.66 17.77 11.94
CA ASP A 130 -18.12 17.88 11.80
C ASP A 130 -18.79 16.51 11.83
N TYR A 131 -18.11 15.47 11.27
CA TYR A 131 -18.65 14.10 11.20
C TYR A 131 -17.98 13.10 12.15
N TYR A 132 -17.05 13.54 13.00
CA TYR A 132 -16.41 12.72 14.04
C TYR A 132 -15.72 11.45 13.52
N MET A 133 -15.11 11.51 12.33
CA MET A 133 -14.50 10.34 11.69
C MET A 133 -13.07 10.04 12.14
N LYS A 134 -12.55 10.65 13.20
CA LYS A 134 -11.16 10.51 13.67
C LYS A 134 -10.68 9.06 13.66
N ASP A 135 -11.47 8.12 14.19
CA ASP A 135 -11.08 6.71 14.32
C ASP A 135 -11.22 5.91 13.00
N ARG A 136 -11.74 6.54 11.95
CA ARG A 136 -11.96 5.92 10.64
C ARG A 136 -11.16 6.60 9.52
N ILE A 137 -10.35 7.61 9.85
CA ILE A 137 -9.43 8.26 8.93
C ILE A 137 -8.00 7.89 9.31
N ASN A 138 -7.25 7.40 8.34
CA ASN A 138 -5.81 7.23 8.42
C ASN A 138 -5.13 8.17 7.43
N LEU A 139 -4.05 8.80 7.84
CA LEU A 139 -3.17 9.52 6.94
C LEU A 139 -2.02 8.61 6.53
N GLY A 140 -1.60 8.71 5.28
CA GLY A 140 -0.49 7.98 4.72
C GLY A 140 0.54 8.90 4.08
N ILE A 141 1.81 8.52 4.19
CA ILE A 141 2.93 9.17 3.53
C ILE A 141 3.80 8.16 2.80
N ASN A 142 4.28 8.51 1.62
CA ASN A 142 5.25 7.72 0.88
C ASN A 142 6.65 8.34 1.05
N LEU A 143 7.57 7.56 1.62
CA LEU A 143 8.96 7.97 1.87
C LEU A 143 9.79 7.65 0.62
N PHE A 144 9.85 8.58 -0.32
CA PHE A 144 10.45 8.39 -1.64
C PHE A 144 11.83 9.04 -1.79
N SER A 145 12.22 9.94 -0.89
CA SER A 145 13.50 10.62 -0.87
C SER A 145 14.04 10.76 0.56
N ASN A 146 15.35 10.76 0.73
CA ASN A 146 16.00 11.08 1.99
C ASN A 146 15.96 12.57 2.34
N GLU A 147 15.57 13.41 1.38
CA GLU A 147 15.43 14.86 1.52
C GLU A 147 13.96 15.29 1.62
N LEU A 148 13.05 14.32 1.79
CA LEU A 148 11.61 14.60 1.90
C LEU A 148 11.33 15.45 3.14
N ASP A 149 10.77 16.64 2.93
CA ASP A 149 10.15 17.40 4.02
C ASP A 149 8.79 16.76 4.36
N TYR A 150 8.69 16.21 5.57
CA TYR A 150 7.48 15.59 6.11
C TYR A 150 6.82 16.42 7.23
N SER A 151 7.23 17.67 7.41
CA SER A 151 6.66 18.56 8.42
C SER A 151 5.14 18.74 8.27
N TYR A 152 4.66 18.78 7.01
CA TYR A 152 3.24 18.89 6.70
C TYR A 152 2.39 17.75 7.25
N ILE A 153 2.91 16.49 7.23
CA ILE A 153 2.17 15.36 7.77
C ILE A 153 2.16 15.38 9.30
N MET A 154 3.27 15.81 9.92
CA MET A 154 3.34 16.01 11.37
C MET A 154 2.31 17.05 11.84
N GLU A 155 2.20 18.18 11.12
CA GLU A 155 1.19 19.20 11.39
C GLU A 155 -0.23 18.62 11.33
N LEU A 156 -0.56 17.86 10.29
CA LEU A 156 -1.88 17.24 10.13
C LEU A 156 -2.17 16.24 11.26
N LEU A 157 -1.20 15.39 11.61
CA LEU A 157 -1.35 14.40 12.68
C LEU A 157 -1.61 15.07 14.03
N GLN A 158 -0.84 16.11 14.37
CA GLN A 158 -1.05 16.89 15.60
C GLN A 158 -2.38 17.67 15.58
N ARG A 159 -2.70 18.32 14.47
CA ARG A 159 -3.93 19.10 14.28
C ARG A 159 -5.20 18.28 14.56
N TYR A 160 -5.20 17.01 14.14
CA TYR A 160 -6.35 16.11 14.29
C TYR A 160 -6.19 15.13 15.46
N GLY A 161 -5.07 15.18 16.18
CA GLY A 161 -4.77 14.28 17.28
C GLY A 161 -4.76 12.81 16.84
N LEU A 162 -4.26 12.54 15.63
CA LEU A 162 -4.10 11.19 15.10
C LEU A 162 -2.81 10.59 15.64
N TYR A 163 -2.89 9.40 16.22
CA TYR A 163 -1.74 8.72 16.83
C TYR A 163 -1.10 7.67 15.93
N ARG A 164 -1.60 7.50 14.72
CA ARG A 164 -1.06 6.54 13.75
C ARG A 164 -0.87 7.18 12.38
N VAL A 165 0.16 6.73 11.68
CA VAL A 165 0.40 7.11 10.28
C VAL A 165 0.85 5.91 9.48
N ARG A 166 0.22 5.71 8.31
CA ARG A 166 0.64 4.69 7.34
C ARG A 166 1.88 5.19 6.60
N ILE A 167 2.90 4.35 6.48
CA ILE A 167 4.10 4.64 5.70
C ILE A 167 4.36 3.57 4.64
N SER A 168 4.89 3.99 3.51
CA SER A 168 5.52 3.13 2.51
C SER A 168 6.87 3.70 2.13
N VAL A 169 7.88 2.86 2.07
CA VAL A 169 9.14 3.23 1.43
C VAL A 169 9.03 2.87 -0.05
N THR A 170 9.23 3.84 -0.92
CA THR A 170 9.07 3.63 -2.36
C THR A 170 10.05 2.59 -2.87
N VAL A 171 9.58 1.66 -3.66
CA VAL A 171 10.43 0.70 -4.37
C VAL A 171 11.03 1.43 -5.56
N PRO A 172 12.35 1.28 -5.83
CA PRO A 172 12.97 1.91 -6.99
C PRO A 172 12.38 1.37 -8.30
N ASP A 173 12.43 2.16 -9.34
CA ASP A 173 12.09 1.71 -10.69
C ASP A 173 13.24 0.83 -11.23
N PHE A 174 13.00 -0.47 -11.24
CA PHE A 174 14.00 -1.46 -11.66
C PHE A 174 14.28 -1.43 -13.17
N SER A 175 13.37 -0.87 -13.97
CA SER A 175 13.59 -0.69 -15.41
C SER A 175 14.71 0.33 -15.69
N VAL A 176 14.93 1.25 -14.76
CA VAL A 176 15.94 2.31 -14.86
C VAL A 176 17.21 1.98 -14.05
N CYS A 177 17.05 1.38 -12.86
CA CYS A 177 18.14 1.21 -11.90
C CYS A 177 18.86 -0.15 -12.00
N GLY A 178 18.35 -1.11 -12.80
CA GLY A 178 18.92 -2.45 -12.86
C GLY A 178 18.80 -3.23 -11.54
N ASP A 179 19.78 -4.09 -11.25
CA ASP A 179 19.83 -4.84 -9.99
C ASP A 179 20.18 -3.93 -8.82
N VAL A 180 19.24 -3.75 -7.90
CA VAL A 180 19.44 -2.95 -6.68
C VAL A 180 19.62 -3.90 -5.49
N ASP A 181 20.75 -3.80 -4.80
CA ASP A 181 20.96 -4.46 -3.51
C ASP A 181 19.99 -3.86 -2.47
N ILE A 182 19.02 -4.64 -2.04
CA ILE A 182 18.01 -4.19 -1.09
C ILE A 182 18.59 -3.78 0.26
N LEU A 183 19.66 -4.42 0.72
CA LEU A 183 20.28 -4.05 1.99
C LEU A 183 21.01 -2.72 1.86
N GLN A 184 21.70 -2.49 0.73
CA GLN A 184 22.34 -1.21 0.47
C GLN A 184 21.28 -0.10 0.33
N TYR A 185 20.22 -0.36 -0.42
CA TYR A 185 19.08 0.57 -0.57
C TYR A 185 18.52 1.06 0.80
N PHE A 186 18.34 0.15 1.74
CA PHE A 186 17.86 0.52 3.08
C PHE A 186 18.95 1.09 3.98
N LYS A 187 20.21 0.69 3.83
CA LYS A 187 21.32 1.33 4.55
C LYS A 187 21.46 2.80 4.20
N ASP A 188 21.29 3.13 2.93
CA ASP A 188 21.37 4.51 2.43
C ASP A 188 20.20 5.39 2.95
N ARG A 189 19.08 4.76 3.33
CA ARG A 189 17.89 5.43 3.87
C ARG A 189 17.75 5.36 5.38
N LYS A 190 18.60 4.58 6.03
CA LYS A 190 18.46 4.27 7.45
C LYS A 190 18.47 5.51 8.34
N ALA A 191 19.39 6.44 8.11
CA ALA A 191 19.48 7.66 8.89
C ALA A 191 18.21 8.52 8.80
N PHE A 192 17.68 8.67 7.58
CA PHE A 192 16.42 9.36 7.33
C PHE A 192 15.23 8.67 8.03
N LEU A 193 15.11 7.35 7.90
CA LEU A 193 14.03 6.60 8.54
C LEU A 193 14.09 6.69 10.07
N LEU A 194 15.27 6.58 10.66
CA LEU A 194 15.44 6.73 12.11
C LEU A 194 15.08 8.14 12.58
N GLN A 195 15.46 9.17 11.84
CA GLN A 195 15.07 10.53 12.18
C GLN A 195 13.56 10.71 12.09
N PHE A 196 12.94 10.24 11.00
CA PHE A 196 11.49 10.24 10.85
C PHE A 196 10.77 9.56 12.03
N PHE A 197 11.24 8.38 12.46
CA PHE A 197 10.64 7.69 13.61
C PHE A 197 10.83 8.44 14.92
N LYS A 198 11.98 9.06 15.14
CA LYS A 198 12.22 9.89 16.34
C LYS A 198 11.30 11.11 16.36
N ASP A 199 11.09 11.75 15.24
CA ASP A 199 10.19 12.89 15.13
C ASP A 199 8.73 12.49 15.36
N MET A 200 8.32 11.31 14.83
CA MET A 200 6.99 10.74 15.10
C MET A 200 6.82 10.38 16.58
N ASP A 201 7.84 9.80 17.22
CA ASP A 201 7.82 9.54 18.67
C ASP A 201 7.70 10.85 19.48
N GLY A 202 8.39 11.91 19.05
CA GLY A 202 8.31 13.24 19.66
C GLY A 202 6.92 13.86 19.66
N ILE A 203 6.09 13.51 18.69
CA ILE A 203 4.69 13.96 18.61
C ILE A 203 3.68 12.86 19.01
N GLN A 204 4.13 11.76 19.60
CA GLN A 204 3.31 10.64 20.05
C GLN A 204 2.49 9.97 18.96
N VAL A 205 3.08 9.78 17.79
CA VAL A 205 2.48 9.11 16.63
C VAL A 205 3.22 7.82 16.36
N LEU A 206 2.50 6.74 16.08
CA LEU A 206 3.02 5.42 15.75
C LEU A 206 2.93 5.17 14.23
N PRO A 207 4.04 5.14 13.49
CA PRO A 207 4.06 4.70 12.11
C PRO A 207 3.83 3.18 11.99
N TYR A 208 3.23 2.77 10.87
CA TYR A 208 3.18 1.36 10.47
C TYR A 208 3.43 1.23 8.98
N TYR A 209 4.17 0.19 8.59
CA TYR A 209 4.44 -0.09 7.19
C TYR A 209 3.23 -0.74 6.53
N ASP A 210 2.85 -0.20 5.39
CA ASP A 210 1.93 -0.87 4.48
C ASP A 210 2.71 -1.73 3.47
N CYS A 211 3.77 -1.17 2.91
CA CYS A 211 4.62 -1.84 1.92
C CYS A 211 6.10 -1.53 2.14
N ASN A 212 6.95 -2.40 1.61
CA ASN A 212 8.40 -2.24 1.55
C ASN A 212 9.06 -1.95 2.90
N LYS A 213 8.74 -2.79 3.91
CA LYS A 213 9.38 -2.75 5.22
C LYS A 213 10.86 -3.12 5.10
N PRO A 214 11.78 -2.36 5.71
CA PRO A 214 13.19 -2.73 5.78
C PRO A 214 13.39 -4.12 6.40
N PRO A 215 14.31 -4.95 5.85
CA PRO A 215 14.71 -6.16 6.53
C PRO A 215 15.29 -5.87 7.92
N TYR A 216 14.96 -6.72 8.90
CA TYR A 216 15.37 -6.53 10.30
C TYR A 216 16.89 -6.36 10.48
N CYS A 217 17.69 -7.03 9.66
CA CYS A 217 19.14 -6.98 9.68
C CYS A 217 19.76 -5.64 9.20
N VAL A 218 18.95 -4.69 8.74
CA VAL A 218 19.38 -3.32 8.41
C VAL A 218 19.70 -2.54 9.68
N TRP A 219 18.97 -2.83 10.78
CA TRP A 219 19.09 -2.13 12.04
C TRP A 219 20.22 -2.72 12.91
N THR A 220 20.96 -1.87 13.61
CA THR A 220 21.87 -2.31 14.69
C THR A 220 21.10 -2.78 15.91
N ASP A 221 21.74 -3.43 16.86
CA ASP A 221 21.09 -3.86 18.09
C ASP A 221 20.54 -2.68 18.91
N GLU A 222 21.27 -1.57 18.97
CA GLU A 222 20.85 -0.34 19.64
C GLU A 222 19.61 0.27 18.97
N GLU A 223 19.60 0.33 17.63
CA GLU A 223 18.47 0.85 16.87
C GLU A 223 17.23 -0.04 17.04
N ARG A 224 17.41 -1.37 17.05
CA ARG A 224 16.33 -2.33 17.32
C ARG A 224 15.73 -2.14 18.71
N ASN A 225 16.59 -2.09 19.72
CA ASN A 225 16.15 -1.88 21.12
C ASN A 225 15.39 -0.56 21.27
N TRP A 226 15.83 0.48 20.59
CA TRP A 226 15.11 1.76 20.59
C TRP A 226 13.75 1.63 19.89
N LEU A 227 13.67 1.03 18.71
CA LEU A 227 12.42 0.80 17.99
C LEU A 227 11.43 -0.04 18.80
N GLU A 228 11.91 -1.10 19.48
CA GLU A 228 11.09 -1.94 20.36
C GLU A 228 10.54 -1.14 21.53
N SER A 229 11.38 -0.31 22.16
CA SER A 229 10.96 0.58 23.25
C SER A 229 9.95 1.64 22.80
N TYR A 230 10.09 2.12 21.57
CA TYR A 230 9.15 3.04 20.95
C TYR A 230 7.78 2.38 20.75
N VAL A 231 7.75 1.23 20.08
CA VAL A 231 6.50 0.50 19.81
C VAL A 231 5.81 0.03 21.08
N ALA A 232 6.57 -0.33 22.12
CA ALA A 232 6.01 -0.78 23.41
C ALA A 232 5.17 0.28 24.16
N LYS A 233 5.23 1.55 23.74
CA LYS A 233 4.36 2.62 24.24
C LYS A 233 2.91 2.50 23.77
N TYR A 234 2.65 1.66 22.78
CA TYR A 234 1.36 1.50 22.10
C TYR A 234 0.88 0.04 22.16
N PRO A 235 -0.41 -0.24 21.95
CA PRO A 235 -0.90 -1.62 21.86
C PRO A 235 -0.17 -2.44 20.79
N VAL A 236 0.26 -3.65 21.13
CA VAL A 236 1.15 -4.51 20.31
C VAL A 236 0.64 -4.77 18.89
N SER A 237 -0.67 -4.74 18.66
CA SER A 237 -1.28 -5.00 17.34
C SER A 237 -1.22 -3.82 16.36
N GLU A 238 -0.70 -2.66 16.78
CA GLU A 238 -0.89 -1.42 16.01
C GLU A 238 0.28 -1.03 15.12
N SER A 239 1.44 -1.70 15.25
CA SER A 239 2.60 -1.42 14.41
C SER A 239 3.38 -2.66 14.05
N ASN A 240 3.95 -2.62 12.86
CA ASN A 240 4.87 -3.63 12.34
C ASN A 240 6.30 -3.09 12.16
N LEU A 241 6.65 -1.99 12.86
CA LEU A 241 8.00 -1.39 12.80
C LEU A 241 9.07 -2.36 13.27
N VAL A 242 8.76 -3.14 14.30
CA VAL A 242 9.63 -4.16 14.90
C VAL A 242 9.23 -5.57 14.50
N GLY A 243 10.07 -6.54 14.85
CA GLY A 243 9.86 -7.96 14.59
C GLY A 243 10.66 -8.48 13.41
N ASN A 244 11.03 -9.75 13.50
CA ASN A 244 11.92 -10.43 12.55
C ASN A 244 11.28 -10.68 11.19
N HIS A 245 9.93 -10.53 11.09
CA HIS A 245 9.20 -10.85 9.89
C HIS A 245 9.22 -9.71 8.88
N SER A 246 9.99 -9.87 7.81
CA SER A 246 9.95 -9.00 6.63
C SER A 246 9.45 -9.81 5.43
N ARG A 247 8.33 -10.50 5.60
CA ARG A 247 7.72 -11.32 4.56
C ARG A 247 6.74 -10.48 3.74
N CYS A 248 6.92 -10.49 2.44
CA CYS A 248 6.01 -9.88 1.49
C CYS A 248 4.97 -10.92 1.06
N PHE A 249 3.69 -10.65 1.30
CA PHE A 249 2.57 -11.49 0.88
C PHE A 249 1.83 -10.89 -0.31
N PRO A 250 1.18 -11.72 -1.15
CA PRO A 250 0.26 -11.22 -2.18
C PRO A 250 -0.87 -10.39 -1.56
N VAL A 251 -1.13 -9.22 -2.13
CA VAL A 251 -2.25 -8.34 -1.75
C VAL A 251 -3.50 -8.67 -2.55
N ILE A 252 -3.37 -9.07 -3.79
CA ILE A 252 -4.40 -9.30 -4.80
C ILE A 252 -5.19 -8.03 -5.12
N ASP A 253 -4.71 -7.34 -6.13
CA ASP A 253 -5.39 -6.15 -6.67
C ASP A 253 -6.13 -6.52 -7.96
N ILE A 254 -7.44 -6.30 -8.00
CA ILE A 254 -8.31 -6.61 -9.14
C ILE A 254 -8.41 -5.38 -10.04
N LEU A 255 -8.00 -5.54 -11.29
CA LEU A 255 -8.03 -4.50 -12.31
C LEU A 255 -9.43 -4.32 -12.93
N PRO A 256 -9.71 -3.20 -13.62
CA PRO A 256 -11.02 -2.93 -14.22
C PRO A 256 -11.51 -3.99 -15.23
N ASN A 257 -10.59 -4.74 -15.83
CA ASN A 257 -10.88 -5.82 -16.78
C ASN A 257 -11.01 -7.21 -16.13
N LEU A 258 -11.14 -7.28 -14.79
CA LEU A 258 -11.22 -8.52 -13.99
C LEU A 258 -9.94 -9.37 -13.97
N GLN A 259 -8.82 -8.83 -14.41
CA GLN A 259 -7.54 -9.44 -14.12
C GLN A 259 -7.10 -9.10 -12.69
N ALA A 260 -6.48 -10.06 -12.05
CA ALA A 260 -5.84 -9.87 -10.74
C ALA A 260 -4.32 -9.83 -10.91
N VAL A 261 -3.69 -8.96 -10.15
CA VAL A 261 -2.24 -8.89 -10.00
C VAL A 261 -1.85 -9.24 -8.56
N ARG A 262 -0.64 -9.72 -8.38
CA ARG A 262 -0.11 -10.02 -7.03
C ARG A 262 -0.12 -8.78 -6.13
N CYS A 263 0.33 -7.68 -6.65
CA CYS A 263 0.25 -6.31 -6.13
C CYS A 263 0.69 -5.36 -7.25
N PHE A 264 0.42 -4.07 -7.12
CA PHE A 264 0.81 -3.10 -8.17
C PHE A 264 2.32 -3.05 -8.44
N GLY A 265 3.17 -3.20 -7.43
CA GLY A 265 4.61 -3.24 -7.63
C GLY A 265 5.13 -4.46 -8.40
N MET A 266 4.24 -5.41 -8.74
CA MET A 266 4.52 -6.63 -9.49
C MET A 266 3.53 -6.81 -10.65
N SER A 267 2.84 -5.75 -11.06
CA SER A 267 1.79 -5.82 -12.07
C SER A 267 2.30 -6.15 -13.49
N ASP A 268 3.58 -5.88 -13.74
CA ASP A 268 4.25 -6.24 -14.99
C ASP A 268 4.52 -7.75 -15.13
N PHE A 269 4.47 -8.50 -14.02
CA PHE A 269 4.85 -9.88 -14.02
C PHE A 269 3.79 -10.78 -14.63
N GLU A 270 2.69 -10.92 -13.92
CA GLU A 270 1.69 -11.88 -14.30
C GLU A 270 0.31 -11.38 -13.89
N LYS A 271 -0.65 -11.56 -14.78
CA LYS A 271 -2.04 -11.17 -14.59
C LYS A 271 -2.89 -12.39 -14.83
N VAL A 272 -3.77 -12.70 -13.90
CA VAL A 272 -4.70 -13.84 -14.04
C VAL A 272 -6.14 -13.36 -14.00
N SER A 273 -7.03 -14.00 -14.72
CA SER A 273 -8.46 -13.66 -14.66
C SER A 273 -9.06 -14.18 -13.35
N ILE A 274 -9.78 -13.35 -12.61
CA ILE A 274 -10.53 -13.83 -11.41
C ILE A 274 -11.62 -14.83 -11.78
N GLN A 275 -12.00 -14.91 -13.07
CA GLN A 275 -13.01 -15.84 -13.55
C GLN A 275 -12.50 -17.28 -13.64
N ASP A 276 -11.18 -17.47 -13.68
CA ASP A 276 -10.53 -18.78 -13.77
C ASP A 276 -10.27 -19.42 -12.39
N TYR A 277 -10.67 -18.73 -11.30
CA TYR A 277 -10.43 -19.17 -9.93
C TYR A 277 -11.72 -19.17 -9.10
N GLU A 278 -11.79 -20.07 -8.14
CA GLU A 278 -12.95 -20.17 -7.26
C GLU A 278 -12.97 -19.07 -6.19
N ASN A 279 -11.79 -18.72 -5.66
CA ASN A 279 -11.68 -17.79 -4.55
C ASN A 279 -10.34 -17.03 -4.53
N VAL A 280 -10.23 -16.01 -3.70
CA VAL A 280 -9.03 -15.18 -3.51
C VAL A 280 -7.82 -15.98 -2.99
N PRO A 281 -7.96 -16.91 -2.03
CA PRO A 281 -6.85 -17.77 -1.60
C PRO A 281 -6.22 -18.59 -2.72
N ASP A 282 -6.98 -19.04 -3.71
CA ASP A 282 -6.45 -19.81 -4.84
C ASP A 282 -5.56 -18.93 -5.73
N ILE A 283 -5.98 -17.68 -6.00
CA ILE A 283 -5.15 -16.70 -6.72
C ILE A 283 -3.88 -16.37 -5.90
N ALA A 284 -4.01 -16.19 -4.59
CA ALA A 284 -2.87 -15.93 -3.73
C ALA A 284 -1.88 -17.11 -3.76
N SER A 285 -2.38 -18.34 -3.70
CA SER A 285 -1.58 -19.57 -3.79
C SER A 285 -0.89 -19.68 -5.15
N TYR A 286 -1.57 -19.33 -6.23
CA TYR A 286 -0.99 -19.27 -7.56
C TYR A 286 0.22 -18.32 -7.59
N PHE A 287 0.06 -17.06 -7.17
CA PHE A 287 1.16 -16.10 -7.15
C PHE A 287 2.30 -16.51 -6.20
N ILE A 288 1.99 -17.13 -5.05
CA ILE A 288 3.02 -17.67 -4.16
C ILE A 288 3.84 -18.75 -4.87
N ASN A 289 3.20 -19.63 -5.62
CA ASN A 289 3.89 -20.71 -6.32
C ASN A 289 4.68 -20.22 -7.54
N GLN A 290 4.11 -19.32 -8.33
CA GLN A 290 4.73 -18.83 -9.56
C GLN A 290 5.80 -17.74 -9.33
N ILE A 291 5.54 -16.81 -8.41
CA ILE A 291 6.39 -15.65 -8.20
C ILE A 291 7.22 -15.80 -6.91
N ASP A 292 6.55 -15.96 -5.76
CA ASP A 292 7.21 -15.87 -4.46
C ASP A 292 8.20 -17.02 -4.26
N SER A 293 7.87 -18.23 -4.70
CA SER A 293 8.75 -19.39 -4.61
C SER A 293 10.06 -19.18 -5.39
N ASN A 294 10.00 -18.50 -6.53
CA ASN A 294 11.19 -18.14 -7.30
C ASN A 294 12.00 -17.04 -6.61
N ALA A 295 11.33 -16.04 -6.02
CA ALA A 295 12.00 -15.02 -5.21
C ALA A 295 12.75 -15.61 -3.99
N TYR A 296 12.26 -16.70 -3.42
CA TYR A 296 12.97 -17.40 -2.33
C TYR A 296 14.23 -18.12 -2.79
N LYS A 297 14.32 -18.54 -4.06
CA LYS A 297 15.55 -19.13 -4.63
C LYS A 297 16.64 -18.10 -4.83
N LEU A 298 16.27 -16.84 -5.04
CA LEU A 298 17.19 -15.73 -5.29
C LEU A 298 17.66 -15.13 -3.96
N SER A 299 18.96 -14.93 -3.80
CA SER A 299 19.52 -14.24 -2.65
C SER A 299 19.49 -12.75 -2.87
N ALA A 300 19.02 -11.98 -1.89
CA ALA A 300 19.08 -10.52 -1.95
C ALA A 300 20.50 -10.00 -1.73
N CYS A 301 21.31 -10.74 -0.98
CA CYS A 301 22.74 -10.50 -0.77
C CYS A 301 23.41 -11.79 -0.27
N GLU A 302 24.75 -11.79 -0.19
CA GLU A 302 25.50 -12.95 0.27
C GLU A 302 25.10 -13.41 1.68
N LYS A 303 24.87 -12.48 2.61
CA LYS A 303 24.41 -12.78 3.97
C LYS A 303 23.06 -13.51 4.03
N CYS A 304 22.21 -13.32 3.01
CA CYS A 304 20.92 -14.00 2.93
C CYS A 304 21.03 -15.50 2.62
N ARG A 305 22.16 -15.96 2.04
CA ARG A 305 22.34 -17.37 1.65
C ARG A 305 22.29 -18.32 2.82
N SER A 306 22.83 -17.92 3.97
CA SER A 306 22.86 -18.72 5.21
C SER A 306 21.97 -18.14 6.31
N CYS A 307 21.10 -17.21 6.00
CA CYS A 307 20.26 -16.54 7.00
C CYS A 307 19.14 -17.46 7.48
N TYR A 308 19.08 -17.70 8.79
CA TYR A 308 18.07 -18.53 9.43
C TYR A 308 16.63 -18.05 9.15
N GLU A 309 16.35 -16.75 9.31
CA GLU A 309 15.02 -16.17 9.07
C GLU A 309 14.51 -16.41 7.64
N ARG A 310 15.44 -16.44 6.69
CA ARG A 310 15.12 -16.77 5.31
C ARG A 310 14.88 -18.27 5.13
N MET A 311 15.69 -19.11 5.73
CA MET A 311 15.55 -20.57 5.63
C MET A 311 14.19 -21.05 6.16
N ILE A 312 13.70 -20.46 7.24
CA ILE A 312 12.37 -20.75 7.81
C ILE A 312 11.24 -19.92 7.18
N ARG A 313 11.52 -19.20 6.09
CA ARG A 313 10.57 -18.36 5.31
C ARG A 313 9.90 -17.24 6.10
N HIS A 314 10.50 -16.72 7.13
CA HIS A 314 10.05 -15.56 7.88
C HIS A 314 10.45 -14.24 7.18
N CYS A 315 11.44 -14.27 6.29
CA CYS A 315 11.93 -13.10 5.59
C CYS A 315 12.05 -13.38 4.09
N THR A 316 11.48 -12.51 3.26
CA THR A 316 11.70 -12.49 1.81
C THR A 316 12.92 -11.66 1.41
N ALA A 317 13.68 -11.16 2.39
CA ALA A 317 14.68 -10.11 2.24
C ALA A 317 14.07 -8.77 1.79
N GLY A 318 12.90 -8.43 2.34
CA GLY A 318 12.13 -7.24 2.01
C GLY A 318 11.11 -7.45 0.89
N CYS A 319 10.80 -6.40 0.16
CA CYS A 319 9.85 -6.45 -0.95
C CYS A 319 10.38 -7.35 -2.08
N ILE A 320 9.53 -8.24 -2.57
CA ILE A 320 9.85 -9.15 -3.68
C ILE A 320 10.12 -8.37 -4.98
N GLY A 321 9.56 -7.19 -5.14
CA GLY A 321 9.81 -6.32 -6.28
C GLY A 321 11.30 -6.06 -6.54
N PHE A 322 12.16 -6.04 -5.50
CA PHE A 322 13.61 -5.92 -5.67
C PHE A 322 14.26 -7.10 -6.42
N LYS A 323 13.55 -8.19 -6.62
CA LYS A 323 14.01 -9.36 -7.35
C LYS A 323 13.31 -9.53 -8.69
N ALA A 324 12.47 -8.58 -9.06
CA ALA A 324 11.62 -8.65 -10.22
C ALA A 324 12.42 -8.94 -11.50
N ALA A 325 13.48 -8.15 -11.77
CA ALA A 325 14.33 -8.34 -12.95
C ALA A 325 14.97 -9.73 -12.99
N GLN A 326 15.44 -10.24 -11.84
CA GLN A 326 16.06 -11.57 -11.75
C GLN A 326 15.05 -12.70 -11.96
N ILE A 327 13.80 -12.54 -11.47
CA ILE A 327 12.73 -13.52 -11.68
C ILE A 327 12.38 -13.58 -13.16
N HIS A 328 12.25 -12.45 -13.86
CA HIS A 328 11.99 -12.41 -15.29
C HIS A 328 13.07 -13.13 -16.10
N THR A 329 14.33 -12.89 -15.78
CA THR A 329 15.45 -13.54 -16.48
C THR A 329 15.43 -15.06 -16.27
N CYS A 330 15.10 -15.53 -15.05
CA CYS A 330 14.99 -16.96 -14.77
C CYS A 330 13.81 -17.61 -15.51
N ASN A 331 12.65 -16.95 -15.61
CA ASN A 331 11.50 -17.48 -16.32
C ASN A 331 11.72 -17.53 -17.83
N ALA A 332 12.35 -16.52 -18.42
CA ALA A 332 12.72 -16.54 -19.84
C ALA A 332 13.69 -17.68 -20.20
N TYR A 333 14.53 -18.12 -19.23
CA TYR A 333 15.43 -19.27 -19.43
C TYR A 333 14.69 -20.62 -19.39
N ILE A 334 13.60 -20.71 -18.60
CA ILE A 334 12.79 -21.93 -18.46
C ILE A 334 11.88 -22.11 -19.67
N GLU A 335 11.38 -21.04 -20.26
CA GLU A 335 10.57 -21.09 -21.50
C GLU A 335 11.39 -21.37 -22.76
N SER A 336 12.73 -21.25 -22.68
CA SER A 336 13.66 -21.52 -23.78
C SER A 336 14.26 -22.95 -23.75
N ILE A 337 13.92 -23.78 -22.74
CA ILE A 337 14.25 -25.19 -22.60
C ILE A 337 13.01 -26.04 -22.84
#